data_53f8e8e3412860cf30864d7832c4376c
#
_entry.id   53f8e8e3412860cf30864d7832c4376c
#
_cell.length_a   1.000
_cell.length_b   1.000
_cell.length_c   1.000
_cell.angle_alpha   90.00
_cell.angle_beta   90.00
_cell.angle_gamma   90.00
#
_symmetry.space_group_name_H-M   'P 1'
#
loop_
_entity.id
_entity.type
_entity.pdbx_description
1 polymer ?
#
loop_
_entity_poly.entity_id
_entity_poly.type
_entity_poly.pdbx_seq_one_letter_code
_entity_poly.pdbx_strand_id
1 'polypeptide(L)'
;MNPAAEAQAQQKLAHTTWGQRLLNRRTIWRLAIVLGLLTGLVLFLAWLSPLARRALIIGLIVNQLLIALLLGFSLIALSLLWSVGQRFDVWVFAALNLRGYHSRWMDGAMWLTTQIGNAGFATLLAVGAYALGNRQLAIGLALGTLTLWLLVELTKAFTDRARPFNLLRETRVIGWREPGLSFPSGHTAQTFFVVALCISHFQLSLGTATGLYSIAALVAFTRIYVGAHYPRDVIAGAILGLVWGILSGSVAPYF
;
A
#
# COMPACT_ATOMS: atom_id res chain seq x y z
N MET A 1 -25.74 6.62 -16.29
CA MET A 1 -24.83 7.77 -16.06
C MET A 1 -25.18 8.83 -17.12
N ASN A 2 -25.30 10.10 -16.73
CA ASN A 2 -25.69 11.19 -17.64
C ASN A 2 -24.46 11.61 -18.49
N PRO A 3 -24.48 11.43 -19.82
CA PRO A 3 -23.34 11.76 -20.69
C PRO A 3 -22.94 13.24 -20.64
N ALA A 4 -23.86 14.14 -20.30
CA ALA A 4 -23.57 15.56 -20.14
C ALA A 4 -22.68 15.86 -18.91
N ALA A 5 -22.78 15.08 -17.84
CA ALA A 5 -21.94 15.23 -16.65
C ALA A 5 -20.49 14.73 -16.90
N GLU A 6 -20.32 13.71 -17.73
CA GLU A 6 -19.00 13.23 -18.15
C GLU A 6 -18.28 14.23 -19.07
N ALA A 7 -19.02 14.82 -20.01
CA ALA A 7 -18.48 15.86 -20.91
C ALA A 7 -18.03 17.11 -20.15
N GLN A 8 -18.81 17.57 -19.16
CA GLN A 8 -18.44 18.70 -18.31
C GLN A 8 -17.22 18.41 -17.40
N ALA A 9 -17.08 17.18 -16.90
CA ALA A 9 -15.91 16.78 -16.13
C ALA A 9 -14.64 16.74 -16.99
N GLN A 10 -14.74 16.23 -18.22
CA GLN A 10 -13.63 16.20 -19.18
C GLN A 10 -13.25 17.63 -19.64
N GLN A 11 -14.19 18.51 -19.83
CA GLN A 11 -13.95 19.89 -20.23
C GLN A 11 -13.26 20.71 -19.12
N LYS A 12 -13.61 20.50 -17.85
CA LYS A 12 -12.91 21.10 -16.70
C LYS A 12 -11.45 20.62 -16.56
N LEU A 13 -11.16 19.39 -16.96
CA LEU A 13 -9.80 18.83 -16.94
C LEU A 13 -8.92 19.38 -18.08
N ALA A 14 -9.52 19.75 -19.23
CA ALA A 14 -8.80 20.23 -20.40
C ALA A 14 -8.39 21.73 -20.32
N HIS A 15 -9.08 22.53 -19.51
CA HIS A 15 -8.85 23.98 -19.45
C HIS A 15 -7.79 24.45 -18.46
N THR A 16 -7.13 23.57 -17.69
CA THR A 16 -6.00 23.97 -16.84
C THR A 16 -4.69 23.86 -17.62
N THR A 17 -4.13 24.98 -18.03
CA THR A 17 -2.80 25.03 -18.67
C THR A 17 -1.72 24.45 -17.74
N TRP A 18 -0.74 23.74 -18.31
CA TRP A 18 0.37 23.10 -17.58
C TRP A 18 1.07 24.06 -16.62
N GLY A 19 1.24 25.33 -16.99
CA GLY A 19 1.88 26.36 -16.15
C GLY A 19 1.08 26.72 -14.88
N GLN A 20 -0.25 26.72 -14.94
CA GLN A 20 -1.09 26.98 -13.75
C GLN A 20 -1.12 25.80 -12.78
N ARG A 21 -0.85 24.58 -13.27
CA ARG A 21 -0.72 23.37 -12.39
C ARG A 21 0.55 23.41 -11.55
N LEU A 22 1.65 23.95 -12.07
CA LEU A 22 2.94 24.02 -11.36
C LEU A 22 2.94 25.04 -10.22
N LEU A 23 2.10 26.08 -10.27
CA LEU A 23 2.02 27.14 -9.26
C LEU A 23 0.91 26.92 -8.21
N ASN A 24 0.15 25.84 -8.31
CA ASN A 24 -0.91 25.57 -7.34
C ASN A 24 -0.29 25.19 -5.99
N ARG A 25 -0.75 25.83 -4.89
CA ARG A 25 -0.34 25.58 -3.51
C ARG A 25 -0.30 24.07 -3.17
N ARG A 26 -1.22 23.27 -3.71
CA ARG A 26 -1.25 21.81 -3.56
C ARG A 26 -0.03 21.12 -4.20
N THR A 27 0.44 21.57 -5.36
CA THR A 27 1.62 21.01 -6.04
C THR A 27 2.90 21.32 -5.28
N ILE A 28 3.04 22.53 -4.74
CA ILE A 28 4.20 22.92 -3.91
C ILE A 28 4.27 22.06 -2.65
N TRP A 29 3.16 21.89 -1.95
CA TRP A 29 3.10 21.02 -0.77
C TRP A 29 3.43 19.56 -1.10
N ARG A 30 2.98 19.04 -2.23
CA ARG A 30 3.33 17.68 -2.68
C ARG A 30 4.81 17.54 -2.99
N LEU A 31 5.41 18.50 -3.67
CA LEU A 31 6.85 18.50 -3.93
C LEU A 31 7.64 18.57 -2.62
N ALA A 32 7.23 19.37 -1.67
CA ALA A 32 7.85 19.43 -0.35
C ALA A 32 7.74 18.10 0.40
N ILE A 33 6.58 17.43 0.36
CA ILE A 33 6.39 16.09 0.94
C ILE A 33 7.30 15.08 0.24
N VAL A 34 7.33 15.05 -1.10
CA VAL A 34 8.19 14.14 -1.87
C VAL A 34 9.66 14.35 -1.53
N LEU A 35 10.12 15.59 -1.51
CA LEU A 35 11.50 15.92 -1.13
C LEU A 35 11.81 15.50 0.31
N GLY A 36 10.91 15.77 1.26
CA GLY A 36 11.04 15.33 2.64
C GLY A 36 11.13 13.81 2.78
N LEU A 37 10.26 13.08 2.07
CA LEU A 37 10.25 11.61 2.07
C LEU A 37 11.52 11.02 1.43
N LEU A 38 11.98 11.60 0.31
CA LEU A 38 13.23 11.19 -0.34
C LEU A 38 14.43 11.45 0.58
N THR A 39 14.47 12.62 1.21
CA THR A 39 15.51 12.94 2.20
C THR A 39 15.49 11.95 3.37
N GLY A 40 14.31 11.64 3.91
CA GLY A 40 14.15 10.64 4.97
C GLY A 40 14.64 9.27 4.57
N LEU A 41 14.33 8.82 3.35
CA LEU A 41 14.81 7.54 2.81
C LEU A 41 16.34 7.54 2.64
N VAL A 42 16.92 8.61 2.10
CA VAL A 42 18.38 8.75 1.94
C VAL A 42 19.07 8.73 3.30
N LEU A 43 18.56 9.46 4.28
CA LEU A 43 19.09 9.47 5.64
C LEU A 43 19.00 8.09 6.30
N PHE A 44 17.89 7.39 6.11
CA PHE A 44 17.73 6.01 6.58
C PHE A 44 18.78 5.08 5.97
N LEU A 45 18.95 5.11 4.64
CA LEU A 45 19.97 4.30 3.95
C LEU A 45 21.39 4.67 4.37
N ALA A 46 21.65 5.95 4.66
CA ALA A 46 22.94 6.41 5.15
C ALA A 46 23.22 5.95 6.60
N TRP A 47 22.16 5.88 7.42
CA TRP A 47 22.25 5.40 8.81
C TRP A 47 22.49 3.90 8.90
N LEU A 48 22.04 3.10 7.91
CA LEU A 48 22.30 1.67 7.87
C LEU A 48 23.80 1.36 7.88
N SER A 49 24.19 0.30 8.61
CA SER A 49 25.55 -0.22 8.58
C SER A 49 25.97 -0.60 7.15
N PRO A 50 27.28 -0.56 6.80
CA PRO A 50 27.76 -0.97 5.48
C PRO A 50 27.36 -2.41 5.12
N LEU A 51 27.30 -3.31 6.11
CA LEU A 51 26.87 -4.69 5.93
C LEU A 51 25.37 -4.78 5.57
N ALA A 52 24.51 -4.07 6.29
CA ALA A 52 23.09 -4.02 6.01
C ALA A 52 22.79 -3.43 4.62
N ARG A 53 23.51 -2.38 4.20
CA ARG A 53 23.41 -1.82 2.85
C ARG A 53 23.82 -2.82 1.77
N ARG A 54 24.92 -3.55 1.97
CA ARG A 54 25.35 -4.61 1.03
C ARG A 54 24.32 -5.73 0.96
N ALA A 55 23.76 -6.18 2.08
CA ALA A 55 22.71 -7.20 2.12
C ALA A 55 21.45 -6.76 1.34
N LEU A 56 21.03 -5.50 1.46
CA LEU A 56 19.95 -4.94 0.66
C LEU A 56 20.25 -4.99 -0.84
N ILE A 57 21.43 -4.52 -1.24
CA ILE A 57 21.83 -4.48 -2.67
C ILE A 57 21.92 -5.89 -3.24
N ILE A 58 22.56 -6.81 -2.53
CA ILE A 58 22.69 -8.21 -2.95
C ILE A 58 21.31 -8.86 -3.01
N GLY A 59 20.46 -8.64 -2.00
CA GLY A 59 19.09 -9.15 -1.98
C GLY A 59 18.26 -8.69 -3.18
N LEU A 60 18.40 -7.42 -3.59
CA LEU A 60 17.73 -6.88 -4.77
C LEU A 60 18.25 -7.47 -6.08
N ILE A 61 19.57 -7.69 -6.20
CA ILE A 61 20.18 -8.13 -7.47
C ILE A 61 20.07 -9.65 -7.67
N VAL A 62 20.23 -10.43 -6.60
CA VAL A 62 20.31 -11.89 -6.69
C VAL A 62 18.94 -12.56 -6.62
N ASN A 63 17.96 -11.92 -5.97
CA ASN A 63 16.65 -12.52 -5.77
C ASN A 63 15.74 -12.28 -6.98
N GLN A 64 15.63 -13.27 -7.86
CA GLN A 64 14.77 -13.22 -9.06
C GLN A 64 13.30 -12.92 -8.71
N LEU A 65 12.81 -13.41 -7.58
CA LEU A 65 11.45 -13.12 -7.12
C LEU A 65 11.26 -11.62 -6.84
N LEU A 66 12.22 -10.98 -6.20
CA LEU A 66 12.17 -9.54 -5.95
C LEU A 66 12.16 -8.73 -7.25
N ILE A 67 12.98 -9.13 -8.22
CA ILE A 67 12.99 -8.49 -9.55
C ILE A 67 11.62 -8.65 -10.22
N ALA A 68 11.05 -9.87 -10.22
CA ALA A 68 9.74 -10.12 -10.79
C ALA A 68 8.62 -9.31 -10.10
N LEU A 69 8.65 -9.21 -8.77
CA LEU A 69 7.70 -8.41 -7.99
C LEU A 69 7.83 -6.91 -8.32
N LEU A 70 9.05 -6.38 -8.40
CA LEU A 70 9.29 -4.97 -8.76
C LEU A 70 8.84 -4.66 -10.20
N LEU A 71 9.08 -5.57 -11.14
CA LEU A 71 8.56 -5.45 -12.51
C LEU A 71 7.03 -5.49 -12.51
N GLY A 72 6.42 -6.41 -11.78
CA GLY A 72 4.97 -6.49 -11.62
C GLY A 72 4.36 -5.21 -11.02
N PHE A 73 4.98 -4.67 -9.97
CA PHE A 73 4.59 -3.38 -9.39
C PHE A 73 4.67 -2.25 -10.42
N SER A 74 5.78 -2.17 -11.15
CA SER A 74 5.99 -1.15 -12.18
C SER A 74 4.96 -1.24 -13.31
N LEU A 75 4.63 -2.47 -13.76
CA LEU A 75 3.59 -2.70 -14.77
C LEU A 75 2.22 -2.24 -14.29
N ILE A 76 1.86 -2.54 -13.03
CA ILE A 76 0.60 -2.08 -12.45
C ILE A 76 0.59 -0.55 -12.32
N ALA A 77 1.67 0.07 -11.86
CA ALA A 77 1.77 1.52 -11.76
C ALA A 77 1.63 2.18 -13.14
N LEU A 78 2.34 1.68 -14.15
CA LEU A 78 2.22 2.15 -15.53
C LEU A 78 0.80 1.95 -16.09
N SER A 79 0.13 0.85 -15.73
CA SER A 79 -1.25 0.58 -16.18
C SER A 79 -2.25 1.64 -15.73
N LEU A 80 -1.92 2.45 -14.70
CA LEU A 80 -2.78 3.55 -14.27
C LEU A 80 -2.95 4.65 -15.34
N LEU A 81 -2.02 4.73 -16.29
CA LEU A 81 -2.08 5.68 -17.40
C LEU A 81 -3.16 5.32 -18.42
N TRP A 82 -3.64 4.06 -18.44
CA TRP A 82 -4.61 3.58 -19.44
C TRP A 82 -6.04 3.55 -18.89
N SER A 83 -6.95 4.08 -19.67
CA SER A 83 -8.38 4.13 -19.36
C SER A 83 -9.03 2.74 -19.25
N VAL A 84 -8.55 1.75 -20.01
CA VAL A 84 -9.06 0.37 -19.95
C VAL A 84 -8.90 -0.22 -18.55
N GLY A 85 -7.72 -0.06 -17.95
CA GLY A 85 -7.48 -0.51 -16.57
C GLY A 85 -8.36 0.22 -15.55
N GLN A 86 -8.66 1.52 -15.77
CA GLN A 86 -9.56 2.25 -14.90
C GLN A 86 -11.01 1.75 -14.99
N ARG A 87 -11.48 1.37 -16.20
CA ARG A 87 -12.82 0.76 -16.38
C ARG A 87 -12.91 -0.60 -15.66
N PHE A 88 -11.86 -1.42 -15.75
CA PHE A 88 -11.78 -2.68 -15.03
C PHE A 88 -11.84 -2.48 -13.51
N ASP A 89 -11.07 -1.54 -12.96
CA ASP A 89 -11.12 -1.19 -11.54
C ASP A 89 -12.52 -0.78 -11.08
N VAL A 90 -13.17 0.11 -11.85
CA VAL A 90 -14.52 0.56 -11.53
C VAL A 90 -15.52 -0.59 -11.60
N TRP A 91 -15.40 -1.47 -12.59
CA TRP A 91 -16.29 -2.63 -12.75
C TRP A 91 -16.16 -3.59 -11.56
N VAL A 92 -14.93 -4.01 -11.20
CA VAL A 92 -14.70 -4.91 -10.05
C VAL A 92 -15.13 -4.24 -8.76
N PHE A 93 -14.77 -2.97 -8.58
CA PHE A 93 -15.15 -2.19 -7.39
C PHE A 93 -16.67 -2.13 -7.25
N ALA A 94 -17.40 -1.81 -8.31
CA ALA A 94 -18.86 -1.75 -8.30
C ALA A 94 -19.49 -3.12 -7.98
N ALA A 95 -18.95 -4.21 -8.53
CA ALA A 95 -19.42 -5.55 -8.22
C ALA A 95 -19.28 -5.91 -6.74
N LEU A 96 -18.20 -5.50 -6.09
CA LEU A 96 -17.90 -5.87 -4.71
C LEU A 96 -18.46 -4.89 -3.67
N ASN A 97 -18.41 -3.58 -3.96
CA ASN A 97 -18.82 -2.54 -3.02
C ASN A 97 -20.26 -2.08 -3.20
N LEU A 98 -20.76 -1.97 -4.45
CA LEU A 98 -22.09 -1.41 -4.72
C LEU A 98 -23.17 -2.50 -4.87
N ARG A 99 -22.84 -3.62 -5.54
CA ARG A 99 -23.82 -4.65 -5.92
C ARG A 99 -23.71 -5.92 -5.08
N GLY A 100 -22.66 -6.07 -4.26
CA GLY A 100 -22.43 -7.25 -3.42
C GLY A 100 -23.52 -7.40 -2.33
N TYR A 101 -23.60 -8.59 -1.75
CA TYR A 101 -24.42 -8.81 -0.56
C TYR A 101 -23.80 -8.08 0.65
N HIS A 102 -24.63 -7.30 1.33
CA HIS A 102 -24.23 -6.50 2.47
C HIS A 102 -25.17 -6.72 3.65
N SER A 103 -24.61 -7.08 4.79
CA SER A 103 -25.33 -7.16 6.04
C SER A 103 -24.55 -6.42 7.14
N ARG A 104 -25.23 -5.94 8.17
CA ARG A 104 -24.58 -5.19 9.27
C ARG A 104 -23.46 -5.97 9.95
N TRP A 105 -23.65 -7.28 10.14
CA TRP A 105 -22.62 -8.14 10.76
C TRP A 105 -21.40 -8.28 9.85
N MET A 106 -21.61 -8.42 8.53
CA MET A 106 -20.51 -8.53 7.55
C MET A 106 -19.75 -7.21 7.42
N ASP A 107 -20.46 -6.08 7.44
CA ASP A 107 -19.83 -4.75 7.47
C ASP A 107 -18.93 -4.59 8.70
N GLY A 108 -19.40 -5.02 9.87
CA GLY A 108 -18.64 -5.02 11.11
C GLY A 108 -17.41 -5.95 11.06
N ALA A 109 -17.59 -7.17 10.54
CA ALA A 109 -16.50 -8.13 10.39
C ALA A 109 -15.42 -7.60 9.43
N MET A 110 -15.80 -7.06 8.27
CA MET A 110 -14.87 -6.48 7.31
C MET A 110 -14.14 -5.25 7.85
N TRP A 111 -14.86 -4.40 8.59
CA TRP A 111 -14.25 -3.25 9.26
C TRP A 111 -13.26 -3.67 10.35
N LEU A 112 -13.58 -4.69 11.14
CA LEU A 112 -12.67 -5.21 12.15
C LEU A 112 -11.45 -5.87 11.52
N THR A 113 -11.65 -6.70 10.50
CA THR A 113 -10.55 -7.38 9.78
C THR A 113 -9.58 -6.39 9.16
N THR A 114 -10.08 -5.28 8.60
CA THR A 114 -9.19 -4.27 8.00
C THR A 114 -8.23 -3.64 9.00
N GLN A 115 -8.54 -3.65 10.33
CA GLN A 115 -7.66 -3.08 11.35
C GLN A 115 -6.34 -3.84 11.49
N ILE A 116 -6.28 -5.11 11.08
CA ILE A 116 -5.03 -5.90 11.02
C ILE A 116 -4.00 -5.24 10.08
N GLY A 117 -4.47 -4.51 9.05
CA GLY A 117 -3.61 -3.76 8.14
C GLY A 117 -3.19 -2.38 8.63
N ASN A 118 -3.63 -1.96 9.81
CA ASN A 118 -3.29 -0.66 10.37
C ASN A 118 -1.86 -0.65 10.95
N ALA A 119 -1.14 0.46 10.80
CA ALA A 119 0.18 0.65 11.41
C ALA A 119 0.16 0.50 12.94
N GLY A 120 -0.96 0.85 13.60
CA GLY A 120 -1.15 0.63 15.03
C GLY A 120 -1.08 -0.84 15.43
N PHE A 121 -1.66 -1.74 14.62
CA PHE A 121 -1.56 -3.19 14.85
C PHE A 121 -0.11 -3.69 14.68
N ALA A 122 0.61 -3.23 13.66
CA ALA A 122 2.01 -3.56 13.48
C ALA A 122 2.88 -3.03 14.61
N THR A 123 2.58 -1.84 15.14
CA THR A 123 3.25 -1.29 16.33
C THR A 123 2.99 -2.15 17.56
N LEU A 124 1.76 -2.61 17.77
CA LEU A 124 1.42 -3.53 18.85
C LEU A 124 2.21 -4.83 18.76
N LEU A 125 2.34 -5.40 17.55
CA LEU A 125 3.17 -6.58 17.31
C LEU A 125 4.66 -6.33 17.62
N ALA A 126 5.19 -5.14 17.23
CA ALA A 126 6.57 -4.77 17.52
C ALA A 126 6.82 -4.63 19.03
N VAL A 127 5.90 -4.00 19.77
CA VAL A 127 5.97 -3.89 21.22
C VAL A 127 5.87 -5.26 21.88
N GLY A 128 4.96 -6.12 21.42
CA GLY A 128 4.83 -7.50 21.91
C GLY A 128 6.10 -8.33 21.68
N ALA A 129 6.69 -8.26 20.48
CA ALA A 129 7.96 -8.92 20.17
C ALA A 129 9.09 -8.43 21.08
N TYR A 130 9.17 -7.14 21.33
CA TYR A 130 10.16 -6.57 22.25
C TYR A 130 9.97 -7.05 23.70
N ALA A 131 8.74 -7.06 24.19
CA ALA A 131 8.40 -7.52 25.54
C ALA A 131 8.71 -9.02 25.74
N LEU A 132 8.60 -9.81 24.67
CA LEU A 132 8.96 -11.24 24.66
C LEU A 132 10.47 -11.48 24.45
N GLY A 133 11.29 -10.44 24.43
CA GLY A 133 12.74 -10.52 24.27
C GLY A 133 13.21 -10.66 22.81
N ASN A 134 12.31 -10.70 21.84
CA ASN A 134 12.68 -10.80 20.42
C ASN A 134 12.95 -9.41 19.82
N ARG A 135 14.10 -8.83 20.20
CA ARG A 135 14.50 -7.48 19.78
C ARG A 135 14.66 -7.36 18.26
N GLN A 136 15.19 -8.38 17.61
CA GLN A 136 15.39 -8.40 16.17
C GLN A 136 14.05 -8.26 15.40
N LEU A 137 13.04 -9.04 15.76
CA LEU A 137 11.71 -8.93 15.16
C LEU A 137 11.08 -7.57 15.47
N ALA A 138 11.21 -7.09 16.71
CA ALA A 138 10.66 -5.79 17.11
C ALA A 138 11.24 -4.63 16.28
N ILE A 139 12.56 -4.59 16.11
CA ILE A 139 13.24 -3.60 15.28
C ILE A 139 12.84 -3.76 13.80
N GLY A 140 12.80 -4.99 13.28
CA GLY A 140 12.37 -5.27 11.92
C GLY A 140 10.93 -4.78 11.64
N LEU A 141 10.00 -5.04 12.56
CA LEU A 141 8.62 -4.54 12.46
C LEU A 141 8.55 -3.01 12.53
N ALA A 142 9.25 -2.39 13.48
CA ALA A 142 9.19 -0.95 13.68
C ALA A 142 9.81 -0.18 12.50
N LEU A 143 11.05 -0.48 12.15
CA LEU A 143 11.76 0.18 11.04
C LEU A 143 11.14 -0.17 9.69
N GLY A 144 10.75 -1.44 9.49
CA GLY A 144 10.10 -1.87 8.26
C GLY A 144 8.75 -1.18 8.07
N THR A 145 7.93 -1.04 9.11
CA THR A 145 6.65 -0.29 9.04
C THR A 145 6.89 1.18 8.71
N LEU A 146 7.85 1.83 9.37
CA LEU A 146 8.17 3.23 9.12
C LEU A 146 8.64 3.47 7.67
N THR A 147 9.58 2.65 7.21
CA THR A 147 10.14 2.80 5.87
C THR A 147 9.17 2.39 4.76
N LEU A 148 8.33 1.37 4.99
CA LEU A 148 7.22 1.03 4.09
C LEU A 148 6.21 2.18 3.99
N TRP A 149 5.85 2.79 5.12
CA TRP A 149 4.97 3.96 5.12
C TRP A 149 5.55 5.09 4.26
N LEU A 150 6.85 5.41 4.40
CA LEU A 150 7.54 6.40 3.58
C LEU A 150 7.43 6.07 2.08
N LEU A 151 7.65 4.81 1.69
CA LEU A 151 7.54 4.37 0.30
C LEU A 151 6.10 4.45 -0.24
N VAL A 152 5.12 4.06 0.57
CA VAL A 152 3.70 4.17 0.21
C VAL A 152 3.31 5.63 -0.02
N GLU A 153 3.68 6.54 0.88
CA GLU A 153 3.35 7.97 0.73
C GLU A 153 4.09 8.61 -0.45
N LEU A 154 5.35 8.23 -0.68
CA LEU A 154 6.10 8.64 -1.86
C LEU A 154 5.41 8.19 -3.16
N THR A 155 5.02 6.93 -3.25
CA THR A 155 4.30 6.38 -4.42
C THR A 155 2.95 7.07 -4.62
N LYS A 156 2.20 7.33 -3.55
CA LYS A 156 0.95 8.10 -3.60
C LYS A 156 1.17 9.49 -4.20
N ALA A 157 2.21 10.20 -3.74
CA ALA A 157 2.53 11.55 -4.22
C ALA A 157 2.82 11.57 -5.72
N PHE A 158 3.48 10.54 -6.27
CA PHE A 158 3.77 10.43 -7.70
C PHE A 158 2.55 10.04 -8.54
N THR A 159 1.68 9.15 -8.04
CA THR A 159 0.57 8.62 -8.84
C THR A 159 -0.68 9.50 -8.82
N ASP A 160 -0.84 10.34 -7.80
CA ASP A 160 -1.97 11.28 -7.60
C ASP A 160 -3.37 10.66 -7.84
N ARG A 161 -3.52 9.39 -7.51
CA ARG A 161 -4.76 8.65 -7.77
C ARG A 161 -5.82 8.96 -6.71
N ALA A 162 -6.98 9.48 -7.15
CA ALA A 162 -8.12 9.72 -6.27
C ALA A 162 -8.76 8.39 -5.80
N ARG A 163 -9.28 8.38 -4.56
CA ARG A 163 -9.99 7.22 -4.01
C ARG A 163 -11.37 7.03 -4.62
N PRO A 164 -11.93 5.78 -4.59
CA PRO A 164 -13.25 5.49 -5.13
C PRO A 164 -14.33 6.46 -4.64
N PHE A 165 -14.43 6.71 -3.34
CA PHE A 165 -15.45 7.57 -2.75
C PHE A 165 -15.33 9.08 -3.11
N ASN A 166 -14.21 9.50 -3.70
CA ASN A 166 -14.03 10.86 -4.21
C ASN A 166 -14.55 11.01 -5.65
N LEU A 167 -14.62 9.90 -6.40
CA LEU A 167 -15.01 9.88 -7.81
C LEU A 167 -16.42 9.29 -8.02
N LEU A 168 -16.78 8.26 -7.26
CA LEU A 168 -18.04 7.54 -7.38
C LEU A 168 -18.95 7.92 -6.22
N ARG A 169 -20.00 8.72 -6.49
CA ARG A 169 -20.92 9.23 -5.47
C ARG A 169 -21.65 8.14 -4.68
N GLU A 170 -21.89 7.00 -5.32
CA GLU A 170 -22.64 5.87 -4.76
C GLU A 170 -21.79 4.95 -3.89
N THR A 171 -20.47 5.25 -3.72
CA THR A 171 -19.56 4.41 -2.95
C THR A 171 -20.05 4.24 -1.51
N ARG A 172 -20.23 2.99 -1.09
CA ARG A 172 -20.45 2.64 0.31
C ARG A 172 -19.11 2.76 1.05
N VAL A 173 -19.04 3.66 2.02
CA VAL A 173 -17.88 3.79 2.90
C VAL A 173 -18.23 3.21 4.25
N ILE A 174 -17.50 2.15 4.65
CA ILE A 174 -17.68 1.50 5.96
C ILE A 174 -16.53 1.95 6.86
N GLY A 175 -16.89 2.51 8.01
CA GLY A 175 -15.95 3.20 8.90
C GLY A 175 -15.69 4.64 8.47
N TRP A 176 -14.46 5.08 8.60
CA TRP A 176 -14.06 6.47 8.29
C TRP A 176 -13.55 6.63 6.86
N ARG A 177 -13.76 7.83 6.33
CA ARG A 177 -13.16 8.24 5.07
C ARG A 177 -11.69 8.58 5.30
N GLU A 178 -10.82 7.66 4.93
CA GLU A 178 -9.38 7.88 5.05
C GLU A 178 -8.95 9.04 4.13
N PRO A 179 -8.20 10.03 4.64
CA PRO A 179 -7.66 11.11 3.82
C PRO A 179 -6.59 10.60 2.84
N GLY A 180 -6.23 11.46 1.89
CA GLY A 180 -5.11 11.21 0.97
C GLY A 180 -5.48 10.41 -0.27
N LEU A 181 -4.45 9.90 -0.93
CA LEU A 181 -4.49 9.28 -2.25
C LEU A 181 -4.69 7.76 -2.18
N SER A 182 -5.11 7.16 -3.31
CA SER A 182 -5.56 5.78 -3.34
C SER A 182 -4.44 4.76 -3.58
N PHE A 183 -3.49 5.05 -4.47
CA PHE A 183 -2.49 4.07 -4.94
C PHE A 183 -1.12 4.29 -4.30
N PRO A 184 -0.50 3.25 -3.77
CA PRO A 184 -1.01 1.92 -3.48
C PRO A 184 -1.78 1.84 -2.14
N SER A 185 -2.45 0.71 -1.85
CA SER A 185 -3.13 0.47 -0.58
C SER A 185 -2.13 0.25 0.56
N GLY A 186 -2.07 1.19 1.51
CA GLY A 186 -1.18 1.11 2.67
C GLY A 186 -1.51 -0.05 3.63
N HIS A 187 -2.79 -0.30 3.93
CA HIS A 187 -3.22 -1.42 4.78
C HIS A 187 -2.82 -2.77 4.18
N THR A 188 -3.01 -2.93 2.87
CA THR A 188 -2.61 -4.15 2.18
C THR A 188 -1.09 -4.31 2.22
N ALA A 189 -0.33 -3.25 1.90
CA ALA A 189 1.13 -3.28 1.94
C ALA A 189 1.64 -3.65 3.35
N GLN A 190 1.07 -3.04 4.39
CA GLN A 190 1.44 -3.31 5.78
C GLN A 190 1.19 -4.77 6.17
N THR A 191 0.03 -5.34 5.81
CA THR A 191 -0.27 -6.73 6.18
C THR A 191 0.65 -7.72 5.47
N PHE A 192 0.86 -7.56 4.15
CA PHE A 192 1.76 -8.42 3.38
C PHE A 192 3.21 -8.30 3.85
N PHE A 193 3.65 -7.11 4.23
CA PHE A 193 4.96 -6.87 4.84
C PHE A 193 5.13 -7.66 6.15
N VAL A 194 4.19 -7.50 7.09
CA VAL A 194 4.26 -8.18 8.40
C VAL A 194 4.28 -9.69 8.21
N VAL A 195 3.41 -10.23 7.36
CA VAL A 195 3.35 -11.67 7.07
C VAL A 195 4.66 -12.16 6.47
N ALA A 196 5.21 -11.49 5.45
CA ALA A 196 6.45 -11.89 4.81
C ALA A 196 7.64 -11.85 5.79
N LEU A 197 7.73 -10.80 6.62
CA LEU A 197 8.76 -10.68 7.66
C LEU A 197 8.65 -11.81 8.70
N CYS A 198 7.44 -12.10 9.20
CA CYS A 198 7.23 -13.17 10.18
C CYS A 198 7.56 -14.56 9.62
N ILE A 199 7.16 -14.84 8.36
CA ILE A 199 7.49 -16.09 7.69
C ILE A 199 9.00 -16.27 7.58
N SER A 200 9.72 -15.22 7.18
CA SER A 200 11.18 -15.24 7.08
C SER A 200 11.84 -15.38 8.46
N HIS A 201 11.38 -14.63 9.46
CA HIS A 201 11.97 -14.61 10.80
C HIS A 201 11.81 -15.95 11.53
N PHE A 202 10.63 -16.55 11.48
CA PHE A 202 10.31 -17.80 12.18
C PHE A 202 10.51 -19.04 11.31
N GLN A 203 10.94 -18.91 10.06
CA GLN A 203 11.11 -20.02 9.11
C GLN A 203 9.85 -20.91 9.03
N LEU A 204 8.69 -20.26 8.89
CA LEU A 204 7.40 -20.92 8.98
C LEU A 204 7.17 -21.92 7.85
N SER A 205 6.46 -23.03 8.17
CA SER A 205 6.10 -24.04 7.16
C SER A 205 5.22 -23.45 6.06
N LEU A 206 5.21 -24.11 4.90
CA LEU A 206 4.37 -23.71 3.76
C LEU A 206 2.88 -23.62 4.14
N GLY A 207 2.37 -24.56 4.95
CA GLY A 207 0.99 -24.55 5.41
C GLY A 207 0.66 -23.31 6.26
N THR A 208 1.53 -22.97 7.22
CA THR A 208 1.38 -21.78 8.05
C THR A 208 1.47 -20.51 7.21
N ALA A 209 2.45 -20.45 6.30
CA ALA A 209 2.63 -19.33 5.40
C ALA A 209 1.39 -19.09 4.52
N THR A 210 0.81 -20.15 3.95
CA THR A 210 -0.44 -20.09 3.17
C THR A 210 -1.59 -19.54 4.02
N GLY A 211 -1.74 -19.98 5.26
CA GLY A 211 -2.77 -19.47 6.17
C GLY A 211 -2.61 -17.98 6.45
N LEU A 212 -1.39 -17.52 6.74
CA LEU A 212 -1.09 -16.10 6.98
C LEU A 212 -1.33 -15.24 5.75
N TYR A 213 -0.92 -15.70 4.56
CA TYR A 213 -1.20 -14.98 3.31
C TYR A 213 -2.69 -14.96 2.97
N SER A 214 -3.47 -15.98 3.36
CA SER A 214 -4.93 -15.97 3.21
C SER A 214 -5.56 -14.87 4.07
N ILE A 215 -5.07 -14.66 5.30
CA ILE A 215 -5.49 -13.54 6.15
C ILE A 215 -5.10 -12.21 5.51
N ALA A 216 -3.88 -12.09 4.97
CA ALA A 216 -3.44 -10.87 4.29
C ALA A 216 -4.30 -10.58 3.04
N ALA A 217 -4.67 -11.61 2.27
CA ALA A 217 -5.58 -11.49 1.13
C ALA A 217 -6.98 -11.07 1.56
N LEU A 218 -7.47 -11.58 2.70
CA LEU A 218 -8.75 -11.13 3.26
C LEU A 218 -8.70 -9.65 3.66
N VAL A 219 -7.63 -9.19 4.33
CA VAL A 219 -7.43 -7.76 4.61
C VAL A 219 -7.41 -6.95 3.32
N ALA A 220 -6.70 -7.42 2.29
CA ALA A 220 -6.66 -6.80 0.98
C ALA A 220 -8.08 -6.66 0.36
N PHE A 221 -8.87 -7.72 0.41
CA PHE A 221 -10.27 -7.73 -0.04
C PHE A 221 -11.11 -6.70 0.73
N THR A 222 -10.95 -6.60 2.06
CA THR A 222 -11.70 -5.63 2.86
C THR A 222 -11.52 -4.20 2.37
N ARG A 223 -10.35 -3.83 1.79
CA ARG A 223 -10.07 -2.47 1.30
C ARG A 223 -10.96 -2.05 0.13
N ILE A 224 -11.33 -3.03 -0.72
CA ILE A 224 -12.31 -2.81 -1.79
C ILE A 224 -13.72 -2.78 -1.20
N TYR A 225 -14.02 -3.74 -0.33
CA TYR A 225 -15.34 -3.88 0.30
C TYR A 225 -15.74 -2.64 1.11
N VAL A 226 -14.83 -2.08 1.91
CA VAL A 226 -15.11 -0.86 2.70
C VAL A 226 -15.11 0.43 1.88
N GLY A 227 -14.82 0.36 0.57
CA GLY A 227 -14.89 1.50 -0.35
C GLY A 227 -13.63 2.37 -0.39
N ALA A 228 -12.52 1.92 0.19
CA ALA A 228 -11.30 2.74 0.33
C ALA A 228 -10.38 2.72 -0.88
N HIS A 229 -10.32 1.60 -1.63
CA HIS A 229 -9.34 1.35 -2.68
C HIS A 229 -9.92 0.61 -3.88
N TYR A 230 -9.31 0.81 -5.05
CA TYR A 230 -9.54 0.00 -6.24
C TYR A 230 -8.72 -1.30 -6.23
N PRO A 231 -9.09 -2.32 -7.04
CA PRO A 231 -8.34 -3.58 -7.12
C PRO A 231 -6.85 -3.41 -7.40
N ARG A 232 -6.45 -2.57 -8.36
CA ARG A 232 -5.04 -2.34 -8.68
C ARG A 232 -4.26 -1.71 -7.53
N ASP A 233 -4.89 -0.85 -6.70
CA ASP A 233 -4.25 -0.28 -5.50
C ASP A 233 -3.91 -1.38 -4.49
N VAL A 234 -4.81 -2.34 -4.37
CA VAL A 234 -4.67 -3.48 -3.46
C VAL A 234 -3.58 -4.44 -3.94
N ILE A 235 -3.59 -4.80 -5.24
CA ILE A 235 -2.55 -5.68 -5.81
C ILE A 235 -1.18 -5.04 -5.71
N ALA A 236 -1.05 -3.75 -6.05
CA ALA A 236 0.20 -3.01 -5.90
C ALA A 236 0.65 -2.94 -4.44
N GLY A 237 -0.27 -2.72 -3.50
CA GLY A 237 0.02 -2.76 -2.07
C GLY A 237 0.56 -4.13 -1.63
N ALA A 238 -0.07 -5.23 -2.07
CA ALA A 238 0.39 -6.58 -1.76
C ALA A 238 1.82 -6.83 -2.27
N ILE A 239 2.10 -6.47 -3.51
CA ILE A 239 3.44 -6.62 -4.10
C ILE A 239 4.47 -5.78 -3.34
N LEU A 240 4.17 -4.52 -3.05
CA LEU A 240 5.08 -3.64 -2.32
C LEU A 240 5.36 -4.17 -0.91
N GLY A 241 4.33 -4.67 -0.22
CA GLY A 241 4.47 -5.29 1.09
C GLY A 241 5.33 -6.56 1.07
N LEU A 242 5.15 -7.43 0.06
CA LEU A 242 6.00 -8.62 -0.14
C LEU A 242 7.46 -8.24 -0.36
N VAL A 243 7.73 -7.33 -1.30
CA VAL A 243 9.09 -6.84 -1.57
C VAL A 243 9.74 -6.34 -0.29
N TRP A 244 9.02 -5.49 0.45
CA TRP A 244 9.56 -4.88 1.66
C TRP A 244 9.78 -5.89 2.79
N GLY A 245 8.88 -6.87 2.93
CA GLY A 245 9.02 -7.94 3.92
C GLY A 245 10.21 -8.85 3.66
N ILE A 246 10.43 -9.25 2.39
CA ILE A 246 11.59 -10.04 1.98
C ILE A 246 12.89 -9.28 2.23
N LEU A 247 12.96 -8.00 1.83
CA LEU A 247 14.12 -7.15 2.06
C LEU A 247 14.40 -6.94 3.55
N SER A 248 13.36 -6.67 4.35
CA SER A 248 13.49 -6.50 5.80
C SER A 248 13.98 -7.78 6.47
N GLY A 249 13.51 -8.95 6.05
CA GLY A 249 14.00 -10.23 6.53
C GLY A 249 15.49 -10.47 6.22
N SER A 250 15.95 -9.99 5.07
CA SER A 250 17.37 -10.08 4.68
C SER A 250 18.29 -9.15 5.49
N VAL A 251 17.76 -8.05 6.01
CA VAL A 251 18.54 -7.04 6.75
C VAL A 251 18.41 -7.21 8.28
N ALA A 252 17.31 -7.78 8.75
CA ALA A 252 17.04 -7.98 10.18
C ALA A 252 18.19 -8.63 10.99
N PRO A 253 18.99 -9.58 10.45
CA PRO A 253 20.11 -10.16 11.19
C PRO A 253 21.25 -9.18 11.52
N TYR A 254 21.24 -7.97 10.94
CA TYR A 254 22.29 -6.96 11.11
C TYR A 254 21.92 -5.84 12.11
N PHE A 255 20.78 -5.97 12.79
CA PHE A 255 20.31 -5.15 13.90
C PHE A 255 20.24 -5.98 15.19
#